data_e65b7b3f23f5f369fd67b67d6b3eea6f
#
_entry.id   e65b7b3f23f5f369fd67b67d6b3eea6f
#
_cell.length_a   1.000
_cell.length_b   1.000
_cell.length_c   1.000
_cell.angle_alpha   90.00
_cell.angle_beta   90.00
_cell.angle_gamma   90.00
#
_symmetry.space_group_name_H-M   'P 1'
#
loop_
_entity.id
_entity.type
_entity.pdbx_description
1 polymer ?
#
loop_
_entity_poly.entity_id
_entity_poly.type
_entity_poly.pdbx_seq_one_letter_code
_entity_poly.pdbx_strand_id
1 'polypeptide(L)'
;MAIDGRSSSKPFSRFYLNSFEEGRVTRLEKVSLVGHGPPHEKSYISDATKNKSVWLSEKEPSLPRYQRLVVLRSLFHALLLRPRRSFALLCYSCAAPTRTNSKMCGAQLQIEQTNASSGLVRVIGRWSLVALMVNTMIGASIFGLPAVIAAYLGKWSPTGYFVAFVGISVIAACMAEVASQFQEAGGPYLYARAAFGRLVAIQNGWLLWLARVAAVAGVANLFITYLGEFFPIVKTPLPRAGILAALIGFLAAVNYRGVAGGNRVSNFFTIAKVSLLSFFIVTGFFRLLLHSDLRVTPQSVNATASDWFGALLLMVYAYGGFESALIASGEARDTRQDIPVALFVAIGITTFLYVAVQILVIYTIQNAGTSETPVVDSARRFLAPLGVQIIAAGTLVSAYGYLSANMLHTPRILFAMSRLRDFPAIVGKVHPVFRTPHISILIFAAAVYLFAVAATFRWNAILSGVARLFVYGTVAAALPVLRKKQPTADAFRLPFGWLFCFLGLLFTGALVVRMHRGELIVIALTSAVATLNWLWVRRQQAPSEATN
;
A
#
# COMPACT_ATOMS: atom_id res chain seq x y z
N MET A 1 29.66 60.83 39.15
CA MET A 1 30.20 59.68 39.86
C MET A 1 29.77 58.41 39.11
N ALA A 2 30.67 57.88 38.32
CA ALA A 2 30.45 56.72 37.46
C ALA A 2 30.61 55.44 38.28
N ILE A 3 29.72 54.47 38.10
CA ILE A 3 29.95 53.09 38.57
C ILE A 3 29.86 52.17 37.39
N ASP A 4 31.02 51.66 37.07
CA ASP A 4 31.34 50.68 36.05
C ASP A 4 30.77 49.29 36.47
N GLY A 5 29.87 48.71 35.70
CA GLY A 5 29.26 47.43 35.97
C GLY A 5 29.73 46.35 34.97
N ARG A 6 30.96 45.83 35.14
CA ARG A 6 31.41 44.64 34.42
C ARG A 6 30.73 43.40 35.01
N SER A 7 29.78 42.82 34.27
CA SER A 7 29.24 41.50 34.60
C SER A 7 30.17 40.41 34.05
N SER A 8 30.94 39.80 34.94
CA SER A 8 31.76 38.60 34.66
C SER A 8 30.85 37.38 34.49
N SER A 9 30.71 36.87 33.29
CA SER A 9 30.11 35.57 33.01
C SER A 9 31.10 34.47 33.44
N LYS A 10 30.88 33.87 34.61
CA LYS A 10 31.53 32.61 34.96
C LYS A 10 30.89 31.46 34.18
N PRO A 11 31.72 30.53 33.60
CA PRO A 11 31.16 29.37 32.92
C PRO A 11 30.60 28.37 33.96
N PHE A 12 29.33 28.02 33.77
CA PHE A 12 28.64 27.04 34.61
C PHE A 12 29.11 25.60 34.29
N SER A 13 29.05 24.76 35.31
CA SER A 13 29.51 23.38 35.40
C SER A 13 29.26 22.49 34.18
N ARG A 14 30.28 21.73 33.80
CA ARG A 14 30.22 20.69 32.73
C ARG A 14 29.53 19.45 33.26
N PHE A 15 28.48 19.02 32.59
CA PHE A 15 27.85 17.72 32.82
C PHE A 15 28.30 16.72 31.74
N TYR A 16 28.51 15.48 32.12
CA TYR A 16 28.82 14.36 31.23
C TYR A 16 27.60 13.45 31.15
N LEU A 17 27.16 13.15 29.95
CA LEU A 17 26.11 12.18 29.66
C LEU A 17 26.74 10.89 29.13
N ASN A 18 26.50 9.77 29.80
CA ASN A 18 26.91 8.45 29.33
C ASN A 18 25.77 7.81 28.54
N SER A 19 26.02 7.44 27.30
CA SER A 19 25.08 6.65 26.51
C SER A 19 25.49 5.18 26.50
N PHE A 20 24.52 4.29 26.74
CA PHE A 20 24.73 2.84 26.72
C PHE A 20 24.01 2.25 25.50
N GLU A 21 24.69 1.38 24.79
CA GLU A 21 24.13 0.53 23.75
C GLU A 21 24.61 -0.91 24.08
N GLU A 22 23.67 -1.83 24.26
CA GLU A 22 23.91 -3.24 24.57
C GLU A 22 24.91 -3.49 25.73
N GLY A 23 24.81 -2.69 26.79
CA GLY A 23 25.60 -2.91 28.01
C GLY A 23 27.07 -2.44 27.96
N ARG A 24 27.49 -1.70 26.93
CA ARG A 24 28.83 -1.07 26.86
C ARG A 24 28.74 0.45 26.72
N VAL A 25 29.66 1.16 27.40
CA VAL A 25 29.83 2.62 27.25
C VAL A 25 30.56 2.88 25.94
N THR A 26 29.88 3.49 24.96
CA THR A 26 30.41 3.65 23.60
C THR A 26 31.00 5.04 23.32
N ARG A 27 30.58 6.11 24.04
CA ARG A 27 31.12 7.46 23.84
C ARG A 27 30.73 8.44 24.95
N LEU A 28 31.67 9.35 25.30
CA LEU A 28 31.41 10.53 26.11
C LEU A 28 31.20 11.74 25.18
N GLU A 29 30.01 12.30 25.15
CA GLU A 29 29.75 13.54 24.39
C GLU A 29 29.67 14.75 25.36
N LYS A 30 30.36 15.81 24.99
CA LYS A 30 30.42 17.06 25.72
C LYS A 30 29.31 18.00 25.27
N VAL A 31 28.33 18.25 26.13
CA VAL A 31 27.26 19.22 25.85
C VAL A 31 27.54 20.52 26.60
N SER A 32 27.67 21.63 25.89
CA SER A 32 27.76 22.98 26.47
C SER A 32 26.40 23.63 26.50
N LEU A 33 25.97 24.06 27.67
CA LEU A 33 24.72 24.81 27.86
C LEU A 33 25.04 26.31 27.89
N VAL A 34 24.48 27.05 26.98
CA VAL A 34 24.49 28.55 26.99
C VAL A 34 23.10 29.01 27.36
N GLY A 35 22.94 29.57 28.55
CA GLY A 35 21.66 30.10 29.02
C GLY A 35 21.70 31.63 29.05
N HIS A 36 20.74 32.29 28.42
CA HIS A 36 20.42 33.70 28.64
C HIS A 36 19.04 33.79 29.30
N GLY A 37 19.02 34.08 30.59
CA GLY A 37 17.82 34.28 31.38
C GLY A 37 18.16 34.68 32.84
N PRO A 38 17.23 35.25 33.61
CA PRO A 38 17.48 35.56 35.00
C PRO A 38 17.83 34.31 35.81
N PRO A 39 18.57 34.43 36.92
CA PRO A 39 19.34 33.34 37.54
C PRO A 39 18.54 32.16 38.11
N HIS A 40 17.23 32.02 37.85
CA HIS A 40 16.36 31.00 38.46
C HIS A 40 15.66 30.06 37.47
N GLU A 41 15.78 30.24 36.14
CA GLU A 41 15.22 29.28 35.16
C GLU A 41 16.30 28.68 34.26
N LYS A 42 16.50 27.39 34.36
CA LYS A 42 17.39 26.59 33.52
C LYS A 42 16.59 25.63 32.67
N SER A 43 16.71 25.75 31.35
CA SER A 43 16.11 24.79 30.41
C SER A 43 17.14 23.76 29.95
N TYR A 44 16.72 22.49 29.87
CA TYR A 44 17.52 21.36 29.42
C TYR A 44 16.94 20.82 28.12
N ILE A 45 17.78 20.48 27.17
CA ILE A 45 17.40 19.82 25.92
C ILE A 45 18.18 18.50 25.83
N SER A 46 17.47 17.41 25.66
CA SER A 46 18.03 16.10 25.35
C SER A 46 17.63 15.67 23.95
N ASP A 47 18.54 15.08 23.20
CA ASP A 47 18.30 14.52 21.87
C ASP A 47 17.64 13.14 22.01
N ALA A 48 16.30 13.12 21.90
CA ALA A 48 15.47 11.94 22.11
C ALA A 48 15.22 11.11 20.82
N THR A 49 16.05 11.25 19.80
CA THR A 49 15.85 10.57 18.51
C THR A 49 16.42 9.15 18.44
N LYS A 50 17.14 8.71 19.47
CA LYS A 50 17.68 7.34 19.56
C LYS A 50 17.23 6.71 20.88
N ASN A 51 16.64 5.55 20.78
CA ASN A 51 16.12 4.72 21.88
C ASN A 51 17.25 4.32 22.87
N LYS A 52 17.73 5.26 23.67
CA LYS A 52 18.83 5.08 24.65
C LYS A 52 18.36 5.49 26.03
N SER A 53 18.60 4.64 27.03
CA SER A 53 18.39 4.99 28.44
C SER A 53 19.48 5.94 28.90
N VAL A 54 19.09 7.07 29.49
CA VAL A 54 19.98 8.09 30.01
C VAL A 54 20.01 7.99 31.53
N TRP A 55 21.17 7.79 32.11
CA TRP A 55 21.38 7.80 33.58
C TRP A 55 22.16 9.04 34.00
N LEU A 56 21.67 9.72 35.03
CA LEU A 56 22.36 10.83 35.66
C LEU A 56 23.30 10.26 36.77
N SER A 57 24.60 10.56 36.70
CA SER A 57 25.55 10.14 37.73
C SER A 57 25.36 10.93 39.01
N GLU A 58 25.25 10.22 40.12
CA GLU A 58 24.98 10.73 41.48
C GLU A 58 26.22 11.28 42.21
N LYS A 59 27.01 12.12 41.57
CA LYS A 59 28.14 12.77 42.25
C LYS A 59 28.01 14.29 42.22
N GLU A 60 27.04 14.82 42.96
CA GLU A 60 27.15 16.10 43.68
C GLU A 60 26.00 16.27 44.71
N PRO A 61 26.34 16.60 45.96
CA PRO A 61 25.36 16.60 47.06
C PRO A 61 24.88 18.01 47.40
N SER A 62 24.09 18.67 46.55
CA SER A 62 23.48 19.94 46.99
C SER A 62 22.36 20.53 46.09
N LEU A 63 21.51 19.72 45.53
CA LEU A 63 20.28 20.27 44.89
C LEU A 63 19.07 20.05 45.81
N PRO A 64 18.26 21.12 46.11
CA PRO A 64 17.04 21.01 46.92
C PRO A 64 16.03 20.02 46.30
N ARG A 65 15.32 19.27 47.12
CA ARG A 65 14.31 18.26 46.70
C ARG A 65 13.30 18.77 45.68
N TYR A 66 12.98 20.03 45.75
CA TYR A 66 12.02 20.67 44.83
C TYR A 66 12.58 20.75 43.39
N GLN A 67 13.85 21.04 43.20
CA GLN A 67 14.47 21.10 41.87
C GLN A 67 14.63 19.70 41.23
N ARG A 68 14.83 18.66 42.02
CA ARG A 68 14.85 17.25 41.53
C ARG A 68 13.47 16.84 41.01
N LEU A 69 12.41 17.25 41.66
CA LEU A 69 11.03 16.96 41.24
C LEU A 69 10.65 17.72 39.95
N VAL A 70 11.10 18.94 39.78
CA VAL A 70 10.86 19.73 38.57
C VAL A 70 11.62 19.15 37.37
N VAL A 71 12.86 18.73 37.54
CA VAL A 71 13.67 18.06 36.48
C VAL A 71 13.08 16.71 36.09
N LEU A 72 12.67 15.90 37.08
CA LEU A 72 12.00 14.62 36.82
C LEU A 72 10.63 14.79 36.16
N ARG A 73 9.86 15.82 36.56
CA ARG A 73 8.57 16.13 35.98
C ARG A 73 8.68 16.65 34.54
N SER A 74 9.72 17.43 34.26
CA SER A 74 10.01 17.94 32.89
C SER A 74 10.53 16.82 31.98
N LEU A 75 11.36 15.90 32.49
CA LEU A 75 11.80 14.68 31.77
C LEU A 75 10.62 13.71 31.53
N PHE A 76 9.74 13.56 32.52
CA PHE A 76 8.56 12.71 32.38
C PHE A 76 7.52 13.30 31.40
N HIS A 77 7.37 14.64 31.36
CA HIS A 77 6.53 15.34 30.37
C HIS A 77 7.13 15.30 28.96
N ALA A 78 8.45 15.38 28.83
CA ALA A 78 9.15 15.23 27.55
C ALA A 78 9.07 13.80 26.99
N LEU A 79 9.02 12.79 27.86
CA LEU A 79 8.88 11.38 27.48
C LEU A 79 7.45 10.96 27.14
N LEU A 80 6.43 11.61 27.72
CA LEU A 80 5.01 11.23 27.56
C LEU A 80 4.23 12.06 26.53
N LEU A 81 4.67 13.28 26.22
CA LEU A 81 3.97 14.16 25.29
C LEU A 81 4.77 14.30 23.99
N ARG A 82 4.28 13.66 22.96
CA ARG A 82 4.70 13.57 21.55
C ARG A 82 5.45 14.79 20.98
N PRO A 83 6.56 14.58 20.21
CA PRO A 83 7.51 15.61 19.75
C PRO A 83 7.03 16.35 18.49
N ARG A 84 6.15 17.30 18.59
CA ARG A 84 5.77 18.12 17.41
C ARG A 84 5.78 19.64 17.63
N ARG A 85 6.09 20.15 18.83
CA ARG A 85 6.10 21.60 19.09
C ARG A 85 7.42 22.18 19.63
N SER A 86 8.38 21.37 20.00
CA SER A 86 9.63 21.86 20.64
C SER A 86 10.72 22.27 19.65
N PHE A 87 10.64 21.91 18.37
CA PHE A 87 11.64 22.28 17.37
C PHE A 87 11.52 23.69 16.81
N ALA A 88 10.37 24.31 16.87
CA ALA A 88 10.15 25.67 16.35
C ALA A 88 10.77 26.78 17.21
N LEU A 89 11.06 26.51 18.48
CA LEU A 89 11.60 27.51 19.40
C LEU A 89 13.14 27.63 19.37
N LEU A 90 13.84 26.67 18.78
CA LEU A 90 15.31 26.67 18.68
C LEU A 90 15.85 27.56 17.54
N CYS A 91 15.03 27.90 16.55
CA CYS A 91 15.46 28.72 15.41
C CYS A 91 15.42 30.24 15.66
N TYR A 92 14.89 30.71 16.79
CA TYR A 92 14.77 32.17 17.05
C TYR A 92 16.02 32.81 17.67
N SER A 93 17.05 32.04 18.02
CA SER A 93 18.27 32.57 18.68
C SER A 93 19.52 32.65 17.79
N CYS A 94 19.42 32.46 16.49
CA CYS A 94 20.54 32.64 15.56
C CYS A 94 20.46 33.94 14.79
N ALA A 95 20.50 35.09 15.49
CA ALA A 95 20.59 36.41 14.89
C ALA A 95 22.00 37.02 15.09
N ALA A 96 22.99 36.51 14.35
CA ALA A 96 24.17 37.26 13.90
C ALA A 96 24.91 36.46 12.80
N PRO A 97 25.06 36.95 11.58
CA PRO A 97 25.65 36.19 10.48
C PRO A 97 27.19 36.37 10.45
N THR A 98 27.90 35.30 10.75
CA THR A 98 29.27 35.13 10.26
C THR A 98 29.25 34.34 8.95
N ARG A 99 29.99 34.79 7.94
CA ARG A 99 29.95 34.36 6.51
C ARG A 99 30.17 32.86 6.25
N THR A 100 30.61 32.10 7.24
CA THR A 100 30.88 30.65 7.12
C THR A 100 29.69 29.76 7.46
N ASN A 101 28.70 30.24 8.22
CA ASN A 101 27.54 29.44 8.65
C ASN A 101 26.34 29.51 7.69
N SER A 102 26.37 30.41 6.69
CA SER A 102 25.21 30.60 5.79
C SER A 102 24.98 29.43 4.83
N LYS A 103 26.05 28.73 4.42
CA LYS A 103 25.93 27.57 3.51
C LYS A 103 25.38 26.31 4.21
N MET A 104 25.75 26.08 5.48
CA MET A 104 25.23 24.95 6.25
C MET A 104 23.79 25.18 6.71
N CYS A 105 23.44 26.40 7.10
CA CYS A 105 22.07 26.74 7.47
C CYS A 105 21.13 26.74 6.25
N GLY A 106 21.61 27.19 5.09
CA GLY A 106 20.86 27.10 3.82
C GLY A 106 20.64 25.67 3.35
N ALA A 107 21.61 24.77 3.51
CA ALA A 107 21.47 23.37 3.18
C ALA A 107 20.50 22.63 4.13
N GLN A 108 20.53 22.94 5.43
CA GLN A 108 19.57 22.37 6.39
C GLN A 108 18.16 22.90 6.17
N LEU A 109 17.97 24.18 5.87
CA LEU A 109 16.67 24.76 5.52
C LEU A 109 16.13 24.22 4.20
N GLN A 110 16.98 23.91 3.21
CA GLN A 110 16.56 23.25 1.96
C GLN A 110 16.18 21.78 2.20
N ILE A 111 16.87 21.06 3.09
CA ILE A 111 16.51 19.69 3.47
C ILE A 111 15.21 19.67 4.28
N GLU A 112 14.96 20.62 5.16
CA GLU A 112 13.70 20.76 5.88
C GLU A 112 12.56 21.23 4.97
N GLN A 113 12.78 22.12 4.03
CA GLN A 113 11.77 22.55 3.06
C GLN A 113 11.40 21.45 2.06
N THR A 114 12.34 20.59 1.62
CA THR A 114 12.04 19.40 0.81
C THR A 114 11.28 18.34 1.60
N ASN A 115 11.49 18.22 2.90
CA ASN A 115 10.73 17.30 3.76
C ASN A 115 9.37 17.89 4.20
N ALA A 116 9.21 19.19 4.27
CA ALA A 116 7.97 19.85 4.63
C ALA A 116 6.93 19.88 3.48
N SER A 117 7.35 19.72 2.22
CA SER A 117 6.45 19.77 1.05
C SER A 117 5.55 18.54 0.92
N SER A 118 5.89 17.38 1.50
CA SER A 118 5.07 16.15 1.43
C SER A 118 4.32 15.82 2.71
N GLY A 119 4.73 16.31 3.88
CA GLY A 119 4.13 16.00 5.18
C GLY A 119 4.13 14.51 5.57
N LEU A 120 4.71 13.64 4.74
CA LEU A 120 4.76 12.19 4.93
C LEU A 120 6.11 11.77 5.53
N VAL A 121 6.05 10.90 6.54
CA VAL A 121 7.26 10.35 7.17
C VAL A 121 7.72 9.12 6.40
N ARG A 122 8.93 9.12 5.86
CA ARG A 122 9.51 8.01 5.08
C ARG A 122 9.99 6.90 6.00
N VAL A 123 9.13 5.92 6.26
CA VAL A 123 9.40 4.81 7.20
C VAL A 123 9.38 3.44 6.55
N ILE A 124 8.84 3.30 5.33
CA ILE A 124 8.65 2.01 4.68
C ILE A 124 9.96 1.57 4.01
N GLY A 125 10.58 0.51 4.51
CA GLY A 125 11.76 -0.10 3.89
C GLY A 125 11.38 -1.12 2.81
N ARG A 126 12.37 -1.58 2.03
CA ARG A 126 12.25 -2.53 0.90
C ARG A 126 11.40 -3.75 1.20
N TRP A 127 11.69 -4.48 2.26
CA TRP A 127 10.97 -5.70 2.61
C TRP A 127 9.53 -5.45 3.08
N SER A 128 9.26 -4.29 3.68
CA SER A 128 7.88 -3.88 4.01
C SER A 128 7.08 -3.53 2.75
N LEU A 129 7.74 -2.98 1.71
CA LEU A 129 7.13 -2.79 0.39
C LEU A 129 6.81 -4.14 -0.28
N VAL A 130 7.76 -5.10 -0.26
CA VAL A 130 7.53 -6.47 -0.74
C VAL A 130 6.34 -7.09 -0.01
N ALA A 131 6.33 -7.04 1.33
CA ALA A 131 5.24 -7.60 2.13
C ALA A 131 3.89 -6.93 1.82
N LEU A 132 3.87 -5.61 1.64
CA LEU A 132 2.66 -4.86 1.25
C LEU A 132 2.16 -5.30 -0.14
N MET A 133 3.06 -5.43 -1.13
CA MET A 133 2.71 -5.89 -2.47
C MET A 133 2.19 -7.33 -2.45
N VAL A 134 2.92 -8.24 -1.80
CA VAL A 134 2.49 -9.64 -1.64
C VAL A 134 1.13 -9.72 -0.93
N ASN A 135 0.93 -8.94 0.15
CA ASN A 135 -0.35 -8.90 0.86
C ASN A 135 -1.52 -8.46 -0.03
N THR A 136 -1.29 -7.46 -0.87
CA THR A 136 -2.34 -6.91 -1.74
C THR A 136 -2.53 -7.68 -3.04
N MET A 137 -1.52 -8.41 -3.52
CA MET A 137 -1.62 -9.33 -4.66
C MET A 137 -2.26 -10.67 -4.24
N ILE A 138 -1.76 -11.28 -3.17
CA ILE A 138 -2.37 -12.49 -2.61
C ILE A 138 -3.60 -12.07 -1.79
N GLY A 139 -4.64 -11.71 -2.49
CA GLY A 139 -5.96 -11.47 -1.89
C GLY A 139 -6.71 -12.80 -1.71
N ALA A 140 -7.94 -12.83 -2.22
CA ALA A 140 -8.71 -14.05 -2.34
C ALA A 140 -8.49 -14.74 -3.71
N SER A 141 -7.74 -14.14 -4.63
CA SER A 141 -7.50 -14.67 -5.97
C SER A 141 -6.91 -16.08 -5.94
N ILE A 142 -5.89 -16.32 -5.08
CA ILE A 142 -5.27 -17.65 -4.94
C ILE A 142 -6.21 -18.74 -4.43
N PHE A 143 -7.27 -18.34 -3.73
CA PHE A 143 -8.25 -19.27 -3.17
C PHE A 143 -9.45 -19.51 -4.09
N GLY A 144 -9.83 -18.57 -4.95
CA GLY A 144 -11.01 -18.67 -5.80
C GLY A 144 -10.72 -18.90 -7.28
N LEU A 145 -9.60 -18.34 -7.79
CA LEU A 145 -9.28 -18.46 -9.21
C LEU A 145 -8.82 -19.84 -9.68
N PRO A 146 -8.18 -20.69 -8.88
CA PRO A 146 -7.69 -21.99 -9.37
C PRO A 146 -8.76 -22.81 -10.08
N ALA A 147 -9.99 -22.84 -9.57
CA ALA A 147 -11.10 -23.53 -10.23
C ALA A 147 -11.49 -22.84 -11.54
N VAL A 148 -11.65 -21.52 -11.52
CA VAL A 148 -12.07 -20.77 -12.72
C VAL A 148 -11.04 -20.90 -13.84
N ILE A 149 -9.74 -20.86 -13.51
CA ILE A 149 -8.66 -21.03 -14.50
C ILE A 149 -8.60 -22.49 -14.98
N ALA A 150 -8.83 -23.49 -14.10
CA ALA A 150 -8.93 -24.88 -14.48
C ALA A 150 -10.09 -25.13 -15.45
N ALA A 151 -11.22 -24.44 -15.28
CA ALA A 151 -12.35 -24.51 -16.21
C ALA A 151 -11.99 -24.01 -17.62
N TYR A 152 -11.15 -22.96 -17.72
CA TYR A 152 -10.69 -22.43 -19.02
C TYR A 152 -9.58 -23.27 -19.65
N LEU A 153 -8.55 -23.64 -18.87
CA LEU A 153 -7.28 -24.14 -19.39
C LEU A 153 -6.98 -25.61 -19.00
N GLY A 154 -7.77 -26.21 -18.11
CA GLY A 154 -7.56 -27.58 -17.62
C GLY A 154 -6.11 -27.79 -17.17
N LYS A 155 -5.45 -28.80 -17.76
CA LYS A 155 -4.03 -29.14 -17.49
C LYS A 155 -3.04 -28.01 -17.82
N TRP A 156 -3.41 -27.05 -18.69
CA TRP A 156 -2.58 -25.91 -19.08
C TRP A 156 -2.67 -24.73 -18.11
N SER A 157 -3.46 -24.83 -17.05
CA SER A 157 -3.64 -23.74 -16.08
C SER A 157 -2.33 -23.22 -15.48
N PRO A 158 -1.34 -24.06 -15.07
CA PRO A 158 -0.07 -23.57 -14.55
C PRO A 158 0.73 -22.77 -15.59
N THR A 159 0.70 -23.21 -16.86
CA THR A 159 1.34 -22.49 -17.99
C THR A 159 0.68 -21.12 -18.19
N GLY A 160 -0.65 -21.04 -18.04
CA GLY A 160 -1.37 -19.76 -18.09
C GLY A 160 -0.84 -18.74 -17.07
N TYR A 161 -0.60 -19.15 -15.82
CA TYR A 161 0.00 -18.27 -14.80
C TYR A 161 1.41 -17.82 -15.19
N PHE A 162 2.19 -18.67 -15.82
CA PHE A 162 3.53 -18.31 -16.30
C PHE A 162 3.46 -17.29 -17.45
N VAL A 163 2.55 -17.46 -18.41
CA VAL A 163 2.32 -16.51 -19.50
C VAL A 163 1.86 -15.15 -18.94
N ALA A 164 0.94 -15.16 -17.99
CA ALA A 164 0.49 -13.95 -17.31
C ALA A 164 1.63 -13.26 -16.54
N PHE A 165 2.49 -14.04 -15.87
CA PHE A 165 3.70 -13.53 -15.20
C PHE A 165 4.60 -12.74 -16.16
N VAL A 166 4.85 -13.26 -17.35
CA VAL A 166 5.68 -12.58 -18.36
C VAL A 166 5.02 -11.25 -18.75
N GLY A 167 3.73 -11.25 -19.10
CA GLY A 167 3.01 -10.04 -19.50
C GLY A 167 2.95 -8.99 -18.38
N ILE A 168 2.67 -9.41 -17.16
CA ILE A 168 2.63 -8.52 -15.99
C ILE A 168 4.03 -8.00 -15.63
N SER A 169 5.09 -8.82 -15.79
CA SER A 169 6.47 -8.38 -15.54
C SER A 169 6.91 -7.29 -16.50
N VAL A 170 6.48 -7.33 -17.76
CA VAL A 170 6.70 -6.27 -18.75
C VAL A 170 6.03 -4.96 -18.29
N ILE A 171 4.77 -5.04 -17.84
CA ILE A 171 4.04 -3.88 -17.32
C ILE A 171 4.71 -3.35 -16.04
N ALA A 172 5.07 -4.25 -15.11
CA ALA A 172 5.74 -3.89 -13.87
C ALA A 172 7.09 -3.22 -14.11
N ALA A 173 7.83 -3.64 -15.13
CA ALA A 173 9.08 -3.00 -15.55
C ALA A 173 8.84 -1.54 -15.98
N CYS A 174 7.83 -1.28 -16.81
CA CYS A 174 7.44 0.09 -17.17
C CYS A 174 7.03 0.90 -15.93
N MET A 175 6.25 0.29 -15.03
CA MET A 175 5.83 0.95 -13.79
C MET A 175 6.99 1.21 -12.84
N ALA A 176 7.97 0.32 -12.75
CA ALA A 176 9.16 0.49 -11.92
C ALA A 176 9.96 1.74 -12.33
N GLU A 177 10.19 1.93 -13.63
CA GLU A 177 10.88 3.11 -14.11
C GLU A 177 10.07 4.39 -13.91
N VAL A 178 8.79 4.37 -14.29
CA VAL A 178 7.93 5.54 -14.12
C VAL A 178 7.80 5.90 -12.64
N ALA A 179 7.54 4.93 -11.77
CA ALA A 179 7.36 5.16 -10.33
C ALA A 179 8.62 5.68 -9.64
N SER A 180 9.81 5.26 -10.08
CA SER A 180 11.08 5.69 -9.50
C SER A 180 11.37 7.18 -9.70
N GLN A 181 10.68 7.86 -10.65
CA GLN A 181 10.78 9.29 -10.89
C GLN A 181 9.96 10.14 -9.91
N PHE A 182 9.01 9.52 -9.19
CA PHE A 182 8.09 10.23 -8.31
C PHE A 182 8.33 9.92 -6.85
N GLN A 183 8.36 10.94 -6.02
CA GLN A 183 8.50 10.86 -4.56
C GLN A 183 7.19 11.17 -3.83
N GLU A 184 6.12 11.43 -4.56
CA GLU A 184 4.81 11.79 -4.03
C GLU A 184 3.87 10.60 -4.01
N ALA A 185 2.93 10.59 -3.05
CA ALA A 185 1.87 9.58 -3.01
C ALA A 185 0.82 9.84 -4.09
N GLY A 186 0.34 8.79 -4.78
CA GLY A 186 -0.71 8.90 -5.79
C GLY A 186 -0.58 7.89 -6.94
N GLY A 187 0.61 7.31 -7.13
CA GLY A 187 0.84 6.20 -8.07
C GLY A 187 0.39 6.50 -9.51
N PRO A 188 -0.26 5.54 -10.20
CA PRO A 188 -0.63 5.64 -11.61
C PRO A 188 -1.39 6.90 -12.02
N TYR A 189 -2.20 7.48 -11.12
CA TYR A 189 -2.91 8.73 -11.36
C TYR A 189 -1.92 9.90 -11.56
N LEU A 190 -0.90 10.02 -10.68
CA LEU A 190 0.12 11.07 -10.81
C LEU A 190 0.96 10.90 -12.07
N TYR A 191 1.30 9.67 -12.43
CA TYR A 191 2.09 9.37 -13.63
C TYR A 191 1.34 9.78 -14.89
N ALA A 192 0.04 9.45 -14.97
CA ALA A 192 -0.82 9.88 -16.06
C ALA A 192 -0.94 11.42 -16.13
N ARG A 193 -1.00 12.10 -14.97
CA ARG A 193 -1.08 13.56 -14.91
C ARG A 193 0.19 14.23 -15.42
N ALA A 194 1.34 13.75 -15.03
CA ALA A 194 2.63 14.29 -15.47
C ALA A 194 2.88 14.04 -16.97
N ALA A 195 2.49 12.85 -17.47
CA ALA A 195 2.70 12.48 -18.87
C ALA A 195 1.71 13.16 -19.82
N PHE A 196 0.41 13.05 -19.55
CA PHE A 196 -0.68 13.37 -20.50
C PHE A 196 -1.59 14.51 -20.04
N GLY A 197 -1.38 15.03 -18.83
CA GLY A 197 -2.19 16.10 -18.29
C GLY A 197 -3.46 15.60 -17.60
N ARG A 198 -4.34 16.55 -17.30
CA ARG A 198 -5.42 16.43 -16.32
C ARG A 198 -6.55 15.48 -16.74
N LEU A 199 -6.96 15.53 -18.02
CA LEU A 199 -8.04 14.68 -18.53
C LEU A 199 -7.71 13.19 -18.36
N VAL A 200 -6.53 12.79 -18.87
CA VAL A 200 -6.09 11.39 -18.79
C VAL A 200 -5.85 10.97 -17.34
N ALA A 201 -5.35 11.87 -16.50
CA ALA A 201 -5.19 11.61 -15.08
C ALA A 201 -6.52 11.31 -14.38
N ILE A 202 -7.56 12.10 -14.62
CA ILE A 202 -8.89 11.89 -14.04
C ILE A 202 -9.48 10.56 -14.51
N GLN A 203 -9.37 10.25 -15.82
CA GLN A 203 -9.78 8.95 -16.37
C GLN A 203 -9.07 7.79 -15.66
N ASN A 204 -7.75 7.88 -15.56
CA ASN A 204 -6.92 6.87 -14.91
C ASN A 204 -7.26 6.70 -13.41
N GLY A 205 -7.50 7.80 -12.70
CA GLY A 205 -7.90 7.78 -11.29
C GLY A 205 -9.24 7.08 -11.05
N TRP A 206 -10.24 7.38 -11.89
CA TRP A 206 -11.55 6.73 -11.82
C TRP A 206 -11.47 5.23 -12.15
N LEU A 207 -10.72 4.85 -13.20
CA LEU A 207 -10.55 3.44 -13.58
C LEU A 207 -9.76 2.66 -12.52
N LEU A 208 -8.72 3.27 -11.93
CA LEU A 208 -7.99 2.66 -10.82
C LEU A 208 -8.90 2.46 -9.60
N TRP A 209 -9.73 3.45 -9.28
CA TRP A 209 -10.68 3.35 -8.18
C TRP A 209 -11.74 2.27 -8.44
N LEU A 210 -12.32 2.21 -9.64
CA LEU A 210 -13.25 1.15 -10.07
C LEU A 210 -12.61 -0.23 -9.96
N ALA A 211 -11.38 -0.40 -10.46
CA ALA A 211 -10.63 -1.66 -10.37
C ALA A 211 -10.49 -2.13 -8.93
N ARG A 212 -10.28 -1.20 -8.00
CA ARG A 212 -10.17 -1.51 -6.56
C ARG A 212 -11.50 -1.84 -5.93
N VAL A 213 -12.57 -1.08 -6.23
CA VAL A 213 -13.93 -1.38 -5.76
C VAL A 213 -14.33 -2.79 -6.17
N ALA A 214 -14.19 -3.12 -7.45
CA ALA A 214 -14.52 -4.44 -7.98
C ALA A 214 -13.67 -5.55 -7.33
N ALA A 215 -12.36 -5.33 -7.18
CA ALA A 215 -11.49 -6.30 -6.52
C ALA A 215 -11.91 -6.60 -5.08
N VAL A 216 -12.18 -5.56 -4.30
CA VAL A 216 -12.56 -5.69 -2.88
C VAL A 216 -13.94 -6.32 -2.76
N ALA A 217 -14.89 -5.97 -3.63
CA ALA A 217 -16.20 -6.59 -3.70
C ALA A 217 -16.12 -8.09 -4.04
N GLY A 218 -15.25 -8.47 -5.00
CA GLY A 218 -14.98 -9.86 -5.33
C GLY A 218 -14.42 -10.64 -4.14
N VAL A 219 -13.46 -10.07 -3.41
CA VAL A 219 -12.90 -10.70 -2.20
C VAL A 219 -13.94 -10.82 -1.09
N ALA A 220 -14.82 -9.83 -0.92
CA ALA A 220 -15.92 -9.91 0.05
C ALA A 220 -16.90 -11.04 -0.31
N ASN A 221 -17.20 -11.25 -1.59
CA ASN A 221 -17.99 -12.38 -2.05
C ASN A 221 -17.33 -13.73 -1.75
N LEU A 222 -16.02 -13.84 -2.00
CA LEU A 222 -15.28 -15.06 -1.68
C LEU A 222 -15.22 -15.31 -0.17
N PHE A 223 -15.12 -14.27 0.66
CA PHE A 223 -15.22 -14.39 2.11
C PHE A 223 -16.53 -15.08 2.52
N ILE A 224 -17.66 -14.70 1.93
CA ILE A 224 -18.96 -15.35 2.17
C ILE A 224 -18.94 -16.81 1.71
N THR A 225 -18.38 -17.11 0.53
CA THR A 225 -18.29 -18.49 0.01
C THR A 225 -17.53 -19.40 0.99
N TYR A 226 -16.37 -18.97 1.48
CA TYR A 226 -15.58 -19.72 2.45
C TYR A 226 -16.18 -19.74 3.87
N LEU A 227 -16.90 -18.69 4.27
CA LEU A 227 -17.66 -18.69 5.52
C LEU A 227 -18.80 -19.72 5.48
N GLY A 228 -19.36 -19.95 4.29
CA GLY A 228 -20.37 -20.97 4.03
C GLY A 228 -19.91 -22.41 4.23
N GLU A 229 -18.60 -22.66 4.30
CA GLU A 229 -18.05 -23.97 4.68
C GLU A 229 -18.31 -24.29 6.16
N PHE A 230 -18.42 -23.28 7.01
CA PHE A 230 -18.75 -23.42 8.43
C PHE A 230 -20.23 -23.20 8.71
N PHE A 231 -20.86 -22.30 7.98
CA PHE A 231 -22.24 -21.86 8.19
C PHE A 231 -22.99 -21.77 6.85
N PRO A 232 -23.60 -22.84 6.34
CA PRO A 232 -24.23 -22.87 5.01
C PRO A 232 -25.30 -21.78 4.81
N ILE A 233 -25.99 -21.36 5.87
CA ILE A 233 -27.04 -20.32 5.83
C ILE A 233 -26.53 -18.99 5.28
N VAL A 234 -25.23 -18.67 5.41
CA VAL A 234 -24.68 -17.38 4.97
C VAL A 234 -24.64 -17.25 3.43
N LYS A 235 -24.84 -18.36 2.69
CA LYS A 235 -24.94 -18.35 1.24
C LYS A 235 -26.32 -17.89 0.74
N THR A 236 -27.35 -17.86 1.60
CA THR A 236 -28.68 -17.38 1.25
C THR A 236 -28.73 -15.85 1.11
N PRO A 237 -29.62 -15.27 0.25
CA PRO A 237 -29.54 -13.87 -0.14
C PRO A 237 -29.54 -12.86 1.02
N LEU A 238 -30.46 -13.00 1.97
CA LEU A 238 -30.62 -12.04 3.07
C LEU A 238 -29.47 -12.11 4.10
N PRO A 239 -29.10 -13.27 4.68
CA PRO A 239 -27.90 -13.42 5.49
C PRO A 239 -26.62 -12.97 4.79
N ARG A 240 -26.45 -13.30 3.50
CA ARG A 240 -25.32 -12.85 2.70
C ARG A 240 -25.22 -11.31 2.69
N ALA A 241 -26.30 -10.62 2.36
CA ALA A 241 -26.31 -9.16 2.32
C ALA A 241 -26.04 -8.55 3.70
N GLY A 242 -26.62 -9.12 4.78
CA GLY A 242 -26.42 -8.67 6.15
C GLY A 242 -24.97 -8.82 6.61
N ILE A 243 -24.32 -9.97 6.34
CA ILE A 243 -22.93 -10.23 6.72
C ILE A 243 -21.97 -9.35 5.91
N LEU A 244 -22.24 -9.16 4.61
CA LEU A 244 -21.47 -8.21 3.79
C LEU A 244 -21.56 -6.79 4.35
N ALA A 245 -22.76 -6.33 4.73
CA ALA A 245 -22.95 -5.02 5.36
C ALA A 245 -22.19 -4.91 6.70
N ALA A 246 -22.27 -5.93 7.55
CA ALA A 246 -21.56 -5.97 8.82
C ALA A 246 -20.04 -5.94 8.63
N LEU A 247 -19.51 -6.78 7.74
CA LEU A 247 -18.06 -6.86 7.46
C LEU A 247 -17.52 -5.55 6.89
N ILE A 248 -18.14 -5.04 5.84
CA ILE A 248 -17.70 -3.80 5.16
C ILE A 248 -17.91 -2.59 6.07
N GLY A 249 -19.05 -2.53 6.78
CA GLY A 249 -19.36 -1.47 7.75
C GLY A 249 -18.38 -1.45 8.92
N PHE A 250 -18.04 -2.62 9.48
CA PHE A 250 -17.04 -2.75 10.53
C PHE A 250 -15.66 -2.24 10.06
N LEU A 251 -15.20 -2.68 8.88
CA LEU A 251 -13.92 -2.23 8.32
C LEU A 251 -13.93 -0.71 8.04
N ALA A 252 -15.04 -0.18 7.54
CA ALA A 252 -15.20 1.25 7.34
C ALA A 252 -15.15 2.02 8.67
N ALA A 253 -15.84 1.55 9.71
CA ALA A 253 -15.84 2.17 11.04
C ALA A 253 -14.46 2.19 11.70
N VAL A 254 -13.70 1.08 11.59
CA VAL A 254 -12.31 0.99 12.06
C VAL A 254 -11.43 2.01 11.34
N ASN A 255 -11.52 2.09 10.01
CA ASN A 255 -10.72 3.03 9.22
C ASN A 255 -11.18 4.49 9.41
N TYR A 256 -12.47 4.73 9.65
CA TYR A 256 -13.01 6.05 9.98
C TYR A 256 -12.37 6.61 11.27
N ARG A 257 -12.22 5.77 12.32
CA ARG A 257 -11.58 6.14 13.59
C ARG A 257 -10.06 6.26 13.48
N GLY A 258 -9.46 5.76 12.40
CA GLY A 258 -8.02 5.77 12.18
C GLY A 258 -7.31 4.55 12.77
N VAL A 259 -6.51 3.88 11.94
CA VAL A 259 -5.72 2.70 12.34
C VAL A 259 -4.30 3.15 12.68
N ALA A 260 -3.96 3.17 13.96
CA ALA A 260 -2.58 3.30 14.39
C ALA A 260 -1.83 1.99 14.07
N GLY A 261 -0.76 2.06 13.25
CA GLY A 261 0.08 0.89 12.96
C GLY A 261 -0.35 0.04 11.76
N GLY A 262 -1.06 0.61 10.77
CA GLY A 262 -1.54 -0.12 9.58
C GLY A 262 -0.51 -1.01 8.89
N ASN A 263 0.77 -0.62 8.86
CA ASN A 263 1.85 -1.43 8.29
C ASN A 263 2.15 -2.70 9.12
N ARG A 264 2.07 -2.63 10.46
CA ARG A 264 2.27 -3.82 11.32
C ARG A 264 1.14 -4.83 11.14
N VAL A 265 -0.09 -4.34 11.06
CA VAL A 265 -1.28 -5.16 10.80
C VAL A 265 -1.18 -5.82 9.42
N SER A 266 -0.79 -5.07 8.39
CA SER A 266 -0.56 -5.61 7.04
C SER A 266 0.52 -6.69 7.02
N ASN A 267 1.64 -6.48 7.70
CA ASN A 267 2.72 -7.47 7.79
C ASN A 267 2.28 -8.75 8.50
N PHE A 268 1.50 -8.64 9.59
CA PHE A 268 0.93 -9.81 10.28
C PHE A 268 0.08 -10.65 9.34
N PHE A 269 -0.87 -10.03 8.60
CA PHE A 269 -1.69 -10.76 7.64
C PHE A 269 -0.88 -11.33 6.47
N THR A 270 0.21 -10.68 6.06
CA THR A 270 1.10 -11.21 5.03
C THR A 270 1.77 -12.49 5.52
N ILE A 271 2.34 -12.48 6.72
CA ILE A 271 3.00 -13.65 7.30
C ILE A 271 1.99 -14.79 7.47
N ALA A 272 0.82 -14.50 8.05
CA ALA A 272 -0.22 -15.50 8.29
C ALA A 272 -0.65 -16.21 6.99
N LYS A 273 -0.92 -15.45 5.91
CA LYS A 273 -1.35 -16.03 4.62
C LYS A 273 -0.23 -16.78 3.90
N VAL A 274 1.00 -16.26 3.92
CA VAL A 274 2.13 -16.94 3.28
C VAL A 274 2.46 -18.24 4.02
N SER A 275 2.43 -18.25 5.36
CA SER A 275 2.62 -19.45 6.17
C SER A 275 1.54 -20.50 5.91
N LEU A 276 0.26 -20.09 5.83
CA LEU A 276 -0.85 -20.98 5.50
C LEU A 276 -0.67 -21.62 4.12
N LEU A 277 -0.35 -20.79 3.11
CA LEU A 277 -0.14 -21.28 1.74
C LEU A 277 1.09 -22.18 1.65
N SER A 278 2.18 -21.83 2.34
CA SER A 278 3.37 -22.68 2.41
C SER A 278 3.06 -24.02 3.07
N PHE A 279 2.30 -24.02 4.16
CA PHE A 279 1.83 -25.25 4.81
C PHE A 279 1.00 -26.11 3.84
N PHE A 280 0.02 -25.53 3.16
CA PHE A 280 -0.79 -26.23 2.16
C PHE A 280 0.05 -26.81 1.03
N ILE A 281 0.97 -26.00 0.47
CA ILE A 281 1.83 -26.39 -0.66
C ILE A 281 2.77 -27.53 -0.24
N VAL A 282 3.50 -27.37 0.86
CA VAL A 282 4.48 -28.35 1.33
C VAL A 282 3.79 -29.66 1.66
N THR A 283 2.70 -29.62 2.44
CA THR A 283 1.95 -30.82 2.82
C THR A 283 1.33 -31.49 1.59
N GLY A 284 0.74 -30.71 0.67
CA GLY A 284 0.12 -31.23 -0.53
C GLY A 284 1.12 -31.94 -1.45
N PHE A 285 2.25 -31.31 -1.76
CA PHE A 285 3.29 -31.96 -2.59
C PHE A 285 3.89 -33.18 -1.90
N PHE A 286 4.17 -33.11 -0.60
CA PHE A 286 4.69 -34.24 0.17
C PHE A 286 3.73 -35.44 0.11
N ARG A 287 2.42 -35.19 0.33
CA ARG A 287 1.41 -36.26 0.24
C ARG A 287 1.26 -36.82 -1.18
N LEU A 288 1.27 -35.97 -2.21
CA LEU A 288 1.23 -36.44 -3.60
C LEU A 288 2.47 -37.23 -4.01
N LEU A 289 3.63 -36.99 -3.41
CA LEU A 289 4.85 -37.75 -3.68
C LEU A 289 4.77 -39.18 -3.06
N LEU A 290 4.25 -39.27 -1.83
CA LEU A 290 4.17 -40.51 -1.08
C LEU A 290 2.98 -41.39 -1.49
N HIS A 291 1.88 -40.79 -1.96
CA HIS A 291 0.61 -41.46 -2.23
C HIS A 291 0.16 -41.17 -3.66
N SER A 292 0.50 -42.09 -4.58
CA SER A 292 0.12 -41.95 -6.00
C SER A 292 -1.40 -42.09 -6.24
N ASP A 293 -2.12 -42.75 -5.34
CA ASP A 293 -3.57 -42.90 -5.34
C ASP A 293 -4.33 -41.58 -5.15
N LEU A 294 -3.69 -40.57 -4.56
CA LEU A 294 -4.25 -39.21 -4.43
C LEU A 294 -4.19 -38.41 -5.73
N ARG A 295 -3.37 -38.84 -6.69
CA ARG A 295 -3.23 -38.14 -7.96
C ARG A 295 -4.40 -38.41 -8.88
N VAL A 296 -5.04 -37.36 -9.34
CA VAL A 296 -6.02 -37.43 -10.42
C VAL A 296 -5.39 -36.95 -11.72
N THR A 297 -5.86 -37.49 -12.85
CA THR A 297 -5.46 -36.98 -14.16
C THR A 297 -6.10 -35.63 -14.38
N PRO A 298 -5.33 -34.54 -14.58
CA PRO A 298 -5.90 -33.22 -14.84
C PRO A 298 -6.77 -33.22 -16.08
N GLN A 299 -7.92 -32.53 -15.99
CA GLN A 299 -8.86 -32.43 -17.10
C GLN A 299 -8.18 -31.87 -18.35
N SER A 300 -8.26 -32.57 -19.45
CA SER A 300 -7.81 -32.10 -20.76
C SER A 300 -8.94 -31.27 -21.37
N VAL A 301 -8.78 -29.96 -21.39
CA VAL A 301 -9.68 -29.03 -22.06
C VAL A 301 -9.06 -28.63 -23.39
N ASN A 302 -9.82 -28.68 -24.48
CA ASN A 302 -9.42 -28.14 -25.76
C ASN A 302 -9.56 -26.61 -25.72
N ALA A 303 -8.64 -25.96 -25.01
CA ALA A 303 -8.67 -24.53 -24.79
C ALA A 303 -8.50 -23.75 -26.11
N THR A 304 -9.52 -22.98 -26.46
CA THR A 304 -9.50 -22.06 -27.59
C THR A 304 -8.69 -20.80 -27.29
N ALA A 305 -8.35 -20.01 -28.29
CA ALA A 305 -7.73 -18.69 -28.06
C ALA A 305 -8.58 -17.80 -27.16
N SER A 306 -9.93 -17.89 -27.25
CA SER A 306 -10.85 -17.15 -26.39
C SER A 306 -10.69 -17.55 -24.91
N ASP A 307 -10.51 -18.84 -24.64
CA ASP A 307 -10.34 -19.37 -23.27
C ASP A 307 -9.02 -18.89 -22.67
N TRP A 308 -7.95 -18.87 -23.45
CA TRP A 308 -6.66 -18.30 -23.06
C TRP A 308 -6.78 -16.81 -22.70
N PHE A 309 -7.44 -16.01 -23.55
CA PHE A 309 -7.64 -14.60 -23.27
C PHE A 309 -8.51 -14.37 -22.03
N GLY A 310 -9.57 -15.17 -21.83
CA GLY A 310 -10.42 -15.09 -20.65
C GLY A 310 -9.65 -15.45 -19.38
N ALA A 311 -8.82 -16.51 -19.41
CA ALA A 311 -7.96 -16.90 -18.31
C ALA A 311 -6.91 -15.82 -17.99
N LEU A 312 -6.21 -15.29 -19.01
CA LEU A 312 -5.21 -14.24 -18.84
C LEU A 312 -5.82 -12.96 -18.25
N LEU A 313 -7.03 -12.58 -18.65
CA LEU A 313 -7.73 -11.44 -18.08
C LEU A 313 -8.00 -11.61 -16.57
N LEU A 314 -8.45 -12.79 -16.16
CA LEU A 314 -8.60 -13.13 -14.75
C LEU A 314 -7.25 -13.16 -14.00
N MET A 315 -6.18 -13.57 -14.66
CA MET A 315 -4.84 -13.53 -14.09
C MET A 315 -4.30 -12.10 -13.95
N VAL A 316 -4.68 -11.16 -14.82
CA VAL A 316 -4.40 -9.72 -14.61
C VAL A 316 -5.03 -9.25 -13.30
N TYR A 317 -6.25 -9.69 -12.98
CA TYR A 317 -6.83 -9.44 -11.65
C TYR A 317 -6.01 -10.11 -10.54
N ALA A 318 -5.60 -11.36 -10.70
CA ALA A 318 -4.84 -12.11 -9.71
C ALA A 318 -3.51 -11.44 -9.36
N TYR A 319 -2.77 -11.00 -10.36
CA TYR A 319 -1.52 -10.26 -10.19
C TYR A 319 -1.71 -8.81 -9.77
N GLY A 320 -2.92 -8.27 -9.88
CA GLY A 320 -3.20 -6.90 -9.47
C GLY A 320 -3.09 -6.72 -7.96
N GLY A 321 -2.63 -5.54 -7.54
CA GLY A 321 -2.41 -5.21 -6.13
C GLY A 321 -1.08 -4.54 -5.87
N PHE A 322 -0.04 -4.82 -6.65
CA PHE A 322 1.28 -4.21 -6.49
C PHE A 322 1.23 -2.68 -6.60
N GLU A 323 0.27 -2.12 -7.33
CA GLU A 323 0.06 -0.69 -7.42
C GLU A 323 -0.33 -0.02 -6.08
N SER A 324 -0.71 -0.79 -5.07
CA SER A 324 -0.94 -0.25 -3.71
C SER A 324 0.32 0.33 -3.09
N ALA A 325 1.46 -0.33 -3.27
CA ALA A 325 2.74 0.18 -2.79
C ALA A 325 3.20 1.38 -3.62
N LEU A 326 2.85 1.46 -4.91
CA LEU A 326 3.12 2.64 -5.74
C LEU A 326 2.29 3.85 -5.29
N ILE A 327 1.05 3.65 -4.81
CA ILE A 327 0.24 4.71 -4.20
C ILE A 327 0.87 5.20 -2.89
N ALA A 328 1.49 4.30 -2.12
CA ALA A 328 2.18 4.60 -0.87
C ALA A 328 3.67 4.98 -1.05
N SER A 329 4.15 5.15 -2.29
CA SER A 329 5.58 5.40 -2.60
C SER A 329 6.15 6.62 -1.88
N GLY A 330 5.34 7.65 -1.59
CA GLY A 330 5.75 8.81 -0.80
C GLY A 330 6.20 8.50 0.64
N GLU A 331 5.86 7.31 1.16
CA GLU A 331 6.27 6.83 2.48
C GLU A 331 7.50 5.88 2.40
N ALA A 332 7.99 5.54 1.19
CA ALA A 332 9.16 4.69 0.97
C ALA A 332 10.47 5.44 1.29
N ARG A 333 11.45 4.70 1.82
CA ARG A 333 12.76 5.28 2.16
C ARG A 333 13.56 5.67 0.93
N ASP A 334 13.64 4.77 -0.05
CA ASP A 334 14.28 4.98 -1.34
C ASP A 334 13.39 4.46 -2.46
N THR A 335 12.67 5.38 -3.12
CA THR A 335 11.75 5.03 -4.21
C THR A 335 12.47 4.50 -5.45
N ARG A 336 13.74 4.88 -5.65
CA ARG A 336 14.50 4.56 -6.86
C ARG A 336 14.98 3.11 -6.89
N GLN A 337 15.46 2.61 -5.74
CA GLN A 337 15.98 1.25 -5.62
C GLN A 337 14.96 0.28 -5.05
N ASP A 338 14.19 0.71 -4.06
CA ASP A 338 13.32 -0.17 -3.31
C ASP A 338 12.06 -0.56 -4.11
N ILE A 339 11.50 0.35 -4.92
CA ILE A 339 10.30 0.05 -5.71
C ILE A 339 10.56 -0.99 -6.80
N PRO A 340 11.58 -0.86 -7.68
CA PRO A 340 11.85 -1.88 -8.70
C PRO A 340 12.09 -3.26 -8.11
N VAL A 341 12.95 -3.35 -7.09
CA VAL A 341 13.25 -4.62 -6.43
C VAL A 341 12.01 -5.22 -5.78
N ALA A 342 11.23 -4.40 -5.06
CA ALA A 342 10.01 -4.88 -4.40
C ALA A 342 8.97 -5.39 -5.39
N LEU A 343 8.80 -4.73 -6.55
CA LEU A 343 7.89 -5.17 -7.61
C LEU A 343 8.27 -6.57 -8.13
N PHE A 344 9.50 -6.75 -8.59
CA PHE A 344 9.90 -8.03 -9.18
C PHE A 344 9.92 -9.17 -8.17
N VAL A 345 10.39 -8.92 -6.94
CA VAL A 345 10.40 -9.92 -5.87
C VAL A 345 8.97 -10.32 -5.49
N ALA A 346 8.06 -9.34 -5.33
CA ALA A 346 6.66 -9.63 -4.99
C ALA A 346 5.95 -10.41 -6.09
N ILE A 347 6.14 -10.04 -7.37
CA ILE A 347 5.56 -10.75 -8.51
C ILE A 347 6.12 -12.17 -8.59
N GLY A 348 7.43 -12.36 -8.40
CA GLY A 348 8.07 -13.68 -8.40
C GLY A 348 7.54 -14.60 -7.30
N ILE A 349 7.47 -14.12 -6.05
CA ILE A 349 6.91 -14.88 -4.91
C ILE A 349 5.44 -15.26 -5.19
N THR A 350 4.65 -14.28 -5.66
CA THR A 350 3.23 -14.50 -5.95
C THR A 350 3.04 -15.53 -7.05
N THR A 351 3.84 -15.46 -8.13
CA THR A 351 3.79 -16.44 -9.23
C THR A 351 4.10 -17.84 -8.75
N PHE A 352 5.17 -17.98 -7.96
CA PHE A 352 5.54 -19.28 -7.40
C PHE A 352 4.38 -19.89 -6.59
N LEU A 353 3.76 -19.10 -5.71
CA LEU A 353 2.64 -19.56 -4.90
C LEU A 353 1.40 -19.90 -5.75
N TYR A 354 1.09 -19.09 -6.76
CA TYR A 354 -0.05 -19.34 -7.65
C TYR A 354 0.13 -20.62 -8.47
N VAL A 355 1.30 -20.81 -9.07
CA VAL A 355 1.62 -22.00 -9.85
C VAL A 355 1.58 -23.25 -8.97
N ALA A 356 2.18 -23.21 -7.77
CA ALA A 356 2.21 -24.32 -6.85
C ALA A 356 0.79 -24.73 -6.39
N VAL A 357 -0.04 -23.75 -6.00
CA VAL A 357 -1.44 -24.02 -5.62
C VAL A 357 -2.23 -24.54 -6.81
N GLN A 358 -2.05 -23.97 -8.00
CA GLN A 358 -2.75 -24.43 -9.21
C GLN A 358 -2.42 -25.88 -9.54
N ILE A 359 -1.14 -26.26 -9.47
CA ILE A 359 -0.71 -27.65 -9.70
C ILE A 359 -1.41 -28.58 -8.68
N LEU A 360 -1.38 -28.24 -7.39
CA LEU A 360 -2.04 -29.08 -6.38
C LEU A 360 -3.53 -29.23 -6.67
N VAL A 361 -4.23 -28.15 -7.00
CA VAL A 361 -5.68 -28.17 -7.26
C VAL A 361 -6.02 -29.09 -8.44
N ILE A 362 -5.32 -28.96 -9.57
CA ILE A 362 -5.64 -29.77 -10.77
C ILE A 362 -5.22 -31.25 -10.65
N TYR A 363 -4.25 -31.56 -9.79
CA TYR A 363 -3.81 -32.97 -9.56
C TYR A 363 -4.50 -33.65 -8.39
N THR A 364 -5.32 -32.93 -7.59
CA THR A 364 -6.06 -33.51 -6.46
C THR A 364 -7.57 -33.53 -6.68
N ILE A 365 -8.11 -32.67 -7.54
CA ILE A 365 -9.55 -32.55 -7.80
C ILE A 365 -9.84 -32.95 -9.25
N GLN A 366 -10.66 -33.98 -9.45
CA GLN A 366 -10.99 -34.51 -10.78
C GLN A 366 -11.67 -33.49 -11.69
N ASN A 367 -12.63 -32.72 -11.16
CA ASN A 367 -13.35 -31.65 -11.86
C ASN A 367 -13.06 -30.31 -11.19
N ALA A 368 -11.78 -29.90 -11.17
CA ALA A 368 -11.34 -28.70 -10.49
C ALA A 368 -12.10 -27.43 -10.93
N GLY A 369 -12.55 -27.39 -12.20
CA GLY A 369 -13.29 -26.25 -12.77
C GLY A 369 -14.66 -25.97 -12.16
N THR A 370 -15.28 -26.92 -11.45
CA THR A 370 -16.61 -26.78 -10.84
C THR A 370 -16.57 -26.44 -9.35
N SER A 371 -15.37 -26.45 -8.72
CA SER A 371 -15.23 -26.21 -7.29
C SER A 371 -15.48 -24.74 -6.91
N GLU A 372 -16.27 -24.49 -5.87
CA GLU A 372 -16.45 -23.14 -5.27
C GLU A 372 -15.31 -22.80 -4.31
N THR A 373 -14.70 -23.82 -3.67
CA THR A 373 -13.63 -23.67 -2.67
C THR A 373 -12.42 -24.54 -3.01
N PRO A 374 -11.75 -24.32 -4.18
CA PRO A 374 -10.80 -25.26 -4.76
C PRO A 374 -9.62 -25.62 -3.85
N VAL A 375 -9.15 -24.68 -3.02
CA VAL A 375 -8.04 -24.94 -2.09
C VAL A 375 -8.49 -25.82 -0.92
N VAL A 376 -9.72 -25.64 -0.42
CA VAL A 376 -10.31 -26.47 0.64
C VAL A 376 -10.63 -27.87 0.10
N ASP A 377 -11.21 -27.96 -1.09
CA ASP A 377 -11.52 -29.24 -1.72
C ASP A 377 -10.26 -30.04 -2.05
N SER A 378 -9.20 -29.37 -2.50
CA SER A 378 -7.87 -29.98 -2.64
C SER A 378 -7.33 -30.47 -1.29
N ALA A 379 -7.43 -29.64 -0.24
CA ALA A 379 -6.98 -30.00 1.11
C ALA A 379 -7.72 -31.23 1.66
N ARG A 380 -9.02 -31.40 1.39
CA ARG A 380 -9.82 -32.58 1.79
C ARG A 380 -9.25 -33.90 1.27
N ARG A 381 -8.48 -33.88 0.18
CA ARG A 381 -7.88 -35.08 -0.40
C ARG A 381 -6.68 -35.61 0.40
N PHE A 382 -5.94 -34.73 1.07
CA PHE A 382 -4.68 -35.09 1.73
C PHE A 382 -4.52 -34.60 3.18
N LEU A 383 -5.44 -33.80 3.70
CA LEU A 383 -5.45 -33.35 5.10
C LEU A 383 -6.59 -34.03 5.88
N ALA A 384 -6.34 -34.25 7.19
CA ALA A 384 -7.38 -34.62 8.13
C ALA A 384 -8.41 -33.48 8.30
N PRO A 385 -9.62 -33.73 8.84
CA PRO A 385 -10.68 -32.74 8.96
C PRO A 385 -10.25 -31.44 9.63
N LEU A 386 -9.41 -31.51 10.67
CA LEU A 386 -8.86 -30.33 11.34
C LEU A 386 -7.98 -29.47 10.39
N GLY A 387 -7.16 -30.13 9.56
CA GLY A 387 -6.34 -29.45 8.56
C GLY A 387 -7.17 -28.71 7.51
N VAL A 388 -8.29 -29.30 7.09
CA VAL A 388 -9.26 -28.66 6.17
C VAL A 388 -9.86 -27.40 6.81
N GLN A 389 -10.27 -27.47 8.09
CA GLN A 389 -10.79 -26.33 8.83
C GLN A 389 -9.75 -25.21 8.97
N ILE A 390 -8.47 -25.56 9.22
CA ILE A 390 -7.37 -24.59 9.27
C ILE A 390 -7.22 -23.87 7.93
N ILE A 391 -7.28 -24.59 6.80
CA ILE A 391 -7.19 -23.98 5.47
C ILE A 391 -8.40 -23.05 5.21
N ALA A 392 -9.61 -23.48 5.54
CA ALA A 392 -10.81 -22.66 5.36
C ALA A 392 -10.77 -21.39 6.24
N ALA A 393 -10.48 -21.53 7.53
CA ALA A 393 -10.35 -20.41 8.46
C ALA A 393 -9.20 -19.45 8.06
N GLY A 394 -8.06 -19.99 7.65
CA GLY A 394 -6.94 -19.19 7.18
C GLY A 394 -7.23 -18.44 5.89
N THR A 395 -8.09 -18.97 5.01
CA THR A 395 -8.60 -18.25 3.83
C THR A 395 -9.45 -17.05 4.26
N LEU A 396 -10.31 -17.20 5.27
CA LEU A 396 -11.09 -16.09 5.82
C LEU A 396 -10.18 -15.00 6.41
N VAL A 397 -9.13 -15.38 7.15
CA VAL A 397 -8.11 -14.46 7.68
C VAL A 397 -7.37 -13.74 6.55
N SER A 398 -7.00 -14.46 5.48
CA SER A 398 -6.36 -13.87 4.30
C SER A 398 -7.27 -12.87 3.59
N ALA A 399 -8.54 -13.22 3.37
CA ALA A 399 -9.54 -12.35 2.75
C ALA A 399 -9.77 -11.09 3.60
N TYR A 400 -9.95 -11.25 4.92
CA TYR A 400 -10.08 -10.13 5.85
C TYR A 400 -8.86 -9.19 5.80
N GLY A 401 -7.64 -9.74 5.78
CA GLY A 401 -6.42 -8.95 5.67
C GLY A 401 -6.35 -8.13 4.38
N TYR A 402 -6.79 -8.71 3.26
CA TYR A 402 -6.91 -7.99 1.99
C TYR A 402 -7.95 -6.86 2.04
N LEU A 403 -9.15 -7.15 2.56
CA LEU A 403 -10.23 -6.18 2.70
C LEU A 403 -9.80 -5.01 3.59
N SER A 404 -9.18 -5.30 4.73
CA SER A 404 -8.67 -4.30 5.67
C SER A 404 -7.60 -3.41 5.05
N ALA A 405 -6.62 -3.98 4.34
CA ALA A 405 -5.57 -3.22 3.66
C ALA A 405 -6.14 -2.29 2.59
N ASN A 406 -7.06 -2.77 1.76
CA ASN A 406 -7.66 -1.95 0.71
C ASN A 406 -8.62 -0.89 1.27
N MET A 407 -9.34 -1.16 2.36
CA MET A 407 -10.16 -0.15 3.04
C MET A 407 -9.31 1.00 3.60
N LEU A 408 -8.04 0.74 3.94
CA LEU A 408 -7.09 1.75 4.38
C LEU A 408 -6.52 2.57 3.20
N HIS A 409 -6.11 1.91 2.12
CA HIS A 409 -5.32 2.56 1.05
C HIS A 409 -6.18 3.13 -0.08
N THR A 410 -7.26 2.47 -0.50
CA THR A 410 -8.03 2.87 -1.68
C THR A 410 -8.76 4.21 -1.54
N PRO A 411 -9.35 4.58 -0.38
CA PRO A 411 -9.95 5.90 -0.22
C PRO A 411 -8.97 7.06 -0.45
N ARG A 412 -7.66 6.82 -0.28
CA ARG A 412 -6.61 7.83 -0.52
C ARG A 412 -6.50 8.23 -2.00
N ILE A 413 -7.02 7.43 -2.95
CA ILE A 413 -7.07 7.79 -4.38
C ILE A 413 -7.99 8.99 -4.57
N LEU A 414 -9.25 8.89 -4.11
CA LEU A 414 -10.22 9.99 -4.20
C LEU A 414 -9.77 11.21 -3.40
N PHE A 415 -9.17 10.98 -2.22
CA PHE A 415 -8.59 12.03 -1.41
C PHE A 415 -7.48 12.77 -2.17
N ALA A 416 -6.55 12.07 -2.82
CA ALA A 416 -5.47 12.66 -3.60
C ALA A 416 -6.01 13.46 -4.78
N MET A 417 -6.99 12.93 -5.52
CA MET A 417 -7.66 13.63 -6.63
C MET A 417 -8.33 14.93 -6.14
N SER A 418 -8.99 14.88 -4.98
CA SER A 418 -9.63 16.06 -4.39
C SER A 418 -8.61 17.11 -3.94
N ARG A 419 -7.48 16.71 -3.34
CA ARG A 419 -6.39 17.61 -2.95
C ARG A 419 -5.76 18.33 -4.14
N LEU A 420 -5.70 17.67 -5.28
CA LEU A 420 -5.21 18.24 -6.55
C LEU A 420 -6.30 18.99 -7.33
N ARG A 421 -7.47 19.21 -6.72
CA ARG A 421 -8.65 19.87 -7.32
C ARG A 421 -9.17 19.17 -8.58
N ASP A 422 -8.98 17.84 -8.68
CA ASP A 422 -9.49 16.98 -9.75
C ASP A 422 -10.77 16.24 -9.36
N PHE A 423 -11.25 16.47 -8.13
CA PHE A 423 -12.47 15.93 -7.55
C PHE A 423 -13.12 16.92 -6.59
N PRO A 424 -14.43 16.81 -6.28
CA PRO A 424 -15.10 17.74 -5.36
C PRO A 424 -14.37 17.85 -4.01
N ALA A 425 -14.15 19.08 -3.55
CA ALA A 425 -13.39 19.38 -2.34
C ALA A 425 -13.95 18.70 -1.07
N ILE A 426 -15.27 18.41 -1.07
CA ILE A 426 -15.94 17.74 0.05
C ILE A 426 -15.35 16.34 0.30
N VAL A 427 -14.96 15.62 -0.76
CA VAL A 427 -14.40 14.25 -0.68
C VAL A 427 -13.00 14.27 -0.05
N GLY A 428 -12.26 15.38 -0.20
CA GLY A 428 -10.96 15.60 0.43
C GLY A 428 -11.02 16.12 1.86
N LYS A 429 -12.21 16.23 2.47
CA LYS A 429 -12.31 16.69 3.87
C LYS A 429 -11.72 15.64 4.82
N VAL A 430 -10.89 16.12 5.73
CA VAL A 430 -10.28 15.33 6.81
C VAL A 430 -11.10 15.52 8.08
N HIS A 431 -11.43 14.41 8.75
CA HIS A 431 -12.16 14.47 10.01
C HIS A 431 -11.37 15.23 11.08
N PRO A 432 -11.98 16.20 11.81
CA PRO A 432 -11.23 17.08 12.72
C PRO A 432 -10.57 16.31 13.89
N VAL A 433 -11.22 15.29 14.40
CA VAL A 433 -10.72 14.48 15.53
C VAL A 433 -9.85 13.31 15.04
N PHE A 434 -10.37 12.48 14.15
CA PHE A 434 -9.70 11.23 13.74
C PHE A 434 -8.62 11.42 12.67
N ARG A 435 -8.55 12.57 12.02
CA ARG A 435 -7.57 12.90 10.98
C ARG A 435 -7.59 11.94 9.78
N THR A 436 -8.76 11.38 9.46
CA THR A 436 -8.99 10.43 8.36
C THR A 436 -9.83 11.07 7.26
N PRO A 437 -9.69 10.65 5.98
CA PRO A 437 -10.52 11.12 4.86
C PRO A 437 -11.89 10.41 4.90
N HIS A 438 -12.71 10.75 5.88
CA HIS A 438 -13.91 10.02 6.26
C HIS A 438 -14.95 9.91 5.13
N ILE A 439 -15.14 10.95 4.32
CA ILE A 439 -16.08 10.92 3.20
C ILE A 439 -15.61 9.94 2.12
N SER A 440 -14.32 9.97 1.77
CA SER A 440 -13.74 9.02 0.83
C SER A 440 -13.88 7.56 1.30
N ILE A 441 -13.75 7.31 2.63
CA ILE A 441 -13.94 5.98 3.22
C ILE A 441 -15.38 5.52 3.06
N LEU A 442 -16.36 6.37 3.36
CA LEU A 442 -17.78 6.04 3.26
C LEU A 442 -18.20 5.78 1.80
N ILE A 443 -17.75 6.62 0.85
CA ILE A 443 -18.03 6.43 -0.59
C ILE A 443 -17.45 5.08 -1.06
N PHE A 444 -16.21 4.76 -0.67
CA PHE A 444 -15.58 3.50 -1.04
C PHE A 444 -16.32 2.30 -0.45
N ALA A 445 -16.66 2.34 0.84
CA ALA A 445 -17.39 1.26 1.52
C ALA A 445 -18.77 1.03 0.88
N ALA A 446 -19.52 2.09 0.60
CA ALA A 446 -20.82 2.00 -0.07
C ALA A 446 -20.72 1.38 -1.48
N ALA A 447 -19.72 1.81 -2.27
CA ALA A 447 -19.49 1.26 -3.59
C ALA A 447 -19.10 -0.23 -3.52
N VAL A 448 -18.21 -0.62 -2.62
CA VAL A 448 -17.81 -2.02 -2.40
C VAL A 448 -19.02 -2.87 -2.03
N TYR A 449 -19.87 -2.39 -1.10
CA TYR A 449 -21.08 -3.12 -0.69
C TYR A 449 -22.04 -3.31 -1.87
N LEU A 450 -22.32 -2.26 -2.64
CA LEU A 450 -23.20 -2.34 -3.81
C LEU A 450 -22.70 -3.36 -4.83
N PHE A 451 -21.40 -3.33 -5.17
CA PHE A 451 -20.80 -4.28 -6.10
C PHE A 451 -20.77 -5.71 -5.55
N ALA A 452 -20.54 -5.89 -4.24
CA ALA A 452 -20.54 -7.20 -3.61
C ALA A 452 -21.93 -7.85 -3.59
N VAL A 453 -22.99 -7.07 -3.40
CA VAL A 453 -24.37 -7.57 -3.41
C VAL A 453 -24.85 -7.80 -4.85
N ALA A 454 -24.56 -6.88 -5.77
CA ALA A 454 -25.09 -6.91 -7.14
C ALA A 454 -24.40 -7.94 -8.05
N ALA A 455 -23.15 -8.34 -7.74
CA ALA A 455 -22.34 -9.16 -8.63
C ALA A 455 -21.64 -10.34 -7.93
N THR A 456 -21.21 -11.32 -8.74
CA THR A 456 -20.46 -12.48 -8.28
C THR A 456 -18.97 -12.19 -8.16
N PHE A 457 -18.22 -13.08 -7.47
CA PHE A 457 -16.75 -13.03 -7.42
C PHE A 457 -16.13 -12.95 -8.83
N ARG A 458 -16.55 -13.87 -9.74
CA ARG A 458 -16.00 -13.96 -11.09
C ARG A 458 -16.22 -12.65 -11.88
N TRP A 459 -17.42 -12.09 -11.85
CA TRP A 459 -17.74 -10.85 -12.55
C TRP A 459 -16.90 -9.67 -12.02
N ASN A 460 -16.82 -9.52 -10.70
CA ASN A 460 -16.03 -8.50 -10.05
C ASN A 460 -14.53 -8.64 -10.38
N ALA A 461 -14.01 -9.87 -10.44
CA ALA A 461 -12.63 -10.15 -10.80
C ALA A 461 -12.32 -9.74 -12.25
N ILE A 462 -13.21 -10.07 -13.21
CA ILE A 462 -13.09 -9.68 -14.62
C ILE A 462 -13.10 -8.15 -14.74
N LEU A 463 -14.10 -7.49 -14.15
CA LEU A 463 -14.22 -6.03 -14.20
C LEU A 463 -12.98 -5.34 -13.62
N SER A 464 -12.47 -5.84 -12.50
CA SER A 464 -11.22 -5.33 -11.91
C SER A 464 -10.02 -5.51 -12.84
N GLY A 465 -9.90 -6.66 -13.49
CA GLY A 465 -8.85 -6.95 -14.46
C GLY A 465 -8.89 -6.00 -15.66
N VAL A 466 -10.08 -5.83 -16.25
CA VAL A 466 -10.32 -4.92 -17.39
C VAL A 466 -9.96 -3.47 -17.02
N ALA A 467 -10.47 -2.96 -15.92
CA ALA A 467 -10.19 -1.59 -15.49
C ALA A 467 -8.69 -1.36 -15.27
N ARG A 468 -7.97 -2.37 -14.75
CA ARG A 468 -6.51 -2.32 -14.59
C ARG A 468 -5.75 -2.29 -15.92
N LEU A 469 -6.23 -2.98 -16.95
CA LEU A 469 -5.57 -2.95 -18.27
C LEU A 469 -5.48 -1.52 -18.82
N PHE A 470 -6.52 -0.71 -18.68
CA PHE A 470 -6.48 0.70 -19.09
C PHE A 470 -5.48 1.51 -18.25
N VAL A 471 -5.44 1.28 -16.94
CA VAL A 471 -4.47 1.93 -16.05
C VAL A 471 -3.05 1.53 -16.42
N TYR A 472 -2.80 0.25 -16.65
CA TYR A 472 -1.48 -0.30 -16.99
C TYR A 472 -1.02 0.17 -18.36
N GLY A 473 -1.90 0.16 -19.36
CA GLY A 473 -1.63 0.71 -20.69
C GLY A 473 -1.27 2.19 -20.63
N THR A 474 -1.99 2.98 -19.83
CA THR A 474 -1.69 4.41 -19.65
C THR A 474 -0.30 4.62 -19.05
N VAL A 475 0.09 3.83 -18.03
CA VAL A 475 1.43 3.94 -17.42
C VAL A 475 2.53 3.46 -18.37
N ALA A 476 2.30 2.37 -19.11
CA ALA A 476 3.24 1.93 -20.15
C ALA A 476 3.47 3.02 -21.20
N ALA A 477 2.40 3.67 -21.68
CA ALA A 477 2.47 4.77 -22.63
C ALA A 477 3.12 6.05 -22.03
N ALA A 478 3.03 6.24 -20.70
CA ALA A 478 3.65 7.38 -20.02
C ALA A 478 5.18 7.31 -20.02
N LEU A 479 5.77 6.11 -20.05
CA LEU A 479 7.21 5.90 -19.97
C LEU A 479 8.01 6.69 -21.05
N PRO A 480 7.75 6.57 -22.35
CA PRO A 480 8.49 7.33 -23.38
C PRO A 480 8.21 8.84 -23.29
N VAL A 481 7.00 9.24 -22.86
CA VAL A 481 6.65 10.66 -22.70
C VAL A 481 7.43 11.29 -21.54
N LEU A 482 7.50 10.61 -20.40
CA LEU A 482 8.24 11.09 -19.22
C LEU A 482 9.75 11.10 -19.47
N ARG A 483 10.30 10.14 -20.21
CA ARG A 483 11.72 10.17 -20.64
C ARG A 483 12.06 11.41 -21.46
N LYS A 484 11.12 11.88 -22.32
CA LYS A 484 11.31 13.11 -23.10
C LYS A 484 11.15 14.37 -22.25
N LYS A 485 10.19 14.38 -21.31
CA LYS A 485 9.92 15.55 -20.46
C LYS A 485 10.97 15.73 -19.34
N GLN A 486 11.54 14.64 -18.83
CA GLN A 486 12.49 14.63 -17.72
C GLN A 486 13.72 13.78 -18.03
N PRO A 487 14.56 14.18 -19.02
CA PRO A 487 15.69 13.38 -19.48
C PRO A 487 16.79 13.20 -18.43
N THR A 488 16.89 14.13 -17.47
CA THR A 488 17.89 14.15 -16.39
C THR A 488 17.38 13.57 -15.08
N ALA A 489 16.16 13.03 -15.04
CA ALA A 489 15.65 12.42 -13.83
C ALA A 489 16.57 11.29 -13.36
N ASP A 490 17.07 11.44 -12.13
CA ASP A 490 17.88 10.43 -11.46
C ASP A 490 16.94 9.31 -10.95
N ALA A 491 16.66 8.34 -11.82
CA ALA A 491 15.67 7.28 -11.65
C ALA A 491 16.21 5.95 -12.18
N PHE A 492 15.56 4.87 -11.76
CA PHE A 492 15.79 3.56 -12.37
C PHE A 492 15.44 3.62 -13.88
N ARG A 493 16.37 3.18 -14.73
CA ARG A 493 16.17 3.18 -16.19
C ARG A 493 16.21 1.78 -16.76
N LEU A 494 15.15 1.40 -17.45
CA LEU A 494 15.06 0.15 -18.18
C LEU A 494 15.91 0.19 -19.46
N PRO A 495 16.77 -0.81 -19.68
CA PRO A 495 17.34 -1.00 -21.02
C PRO A 495 16.20 -1.28 -22.01
N PHE A 496 16.29 -0.73 -23.21
CA PHE A 496 15.27 -0.90 -24.26
C PHE A 496 13.83 -0.53 -23.82
N GLY A 497 13.64 0.52 -23.00
CA GLY A 497 12.34 0.88 -22.45
C GLY A 497 11.22 1.08 -23.49
N TRP A 498 11.54 1.47 -24.75
CA TRP A 498 10.58 1.53 -25.84
C TRP A 498 10.00 0.15 -26.21
N LEU A 499 10.82 -0.91 -26.14
CA LEU A 499 10.39 -2.29 -26.38
C LEU A 499 9.44 -2.75 -25.27
N PHE A 500 9.77 -2.48 -24.01
CA PHE A 500 8.88 -2.79 -22.89
C PHE A 500 7.55 -2.03 -22.98
N CYS A 501 7.58 -0.76 -23.38
CA CYS A 501 6.38 0.02 -23.66
C CYS A 501 5.52 -0.62 -24.74
N PHE A 502 6.12 -0.98 -25.89
CA PHE A 502 5.42 -1.62 -27.00
C PHE A 502 4.81 -2.97 -26.60
N LEU A 503 5.58 -3.85 -25.94
CA LEU A 503 5.11 -5.15 -25.48
C LEU A 503 4.01 -5.01 -24.42
N GLY A 504 4.11 -4.05 -23.49
CA GLY A 504 3.10 -3.75 -22.50
C GLY A 504 1.78 -3.26 -23.11
N LEU A 505 1.87 -2.37 -24.11
CA LEU A 505 0.71 -1.90 -24.88
C LEU A 505 0.09 -3.01 -25.72
N LEU A 506 0.91 -3.84 -26.35
CA LEU A 506 0.44 -5.01 -27.11
C LEU A 506 -0.31 -5.99 -26.22
N PHE A 507 0.26 -6.35 -25.06
CA PHE A 507 -0.36 -7.24 -24.09
C PHE A 507 -1.70 -6.68 -23.58
N THR A 508 -1.71 -5.41 -23.14
CA THR A 508 -2.94 -4.77 -22.66
C THR A 508 -3.98 -4.63 -23.76
N GLY A 509 -3.59 -4.23 -24.96
CA GLY A 509 -4.49 -4.09 -26.11
C GLY A 509 -5.10 -5.41 -26.55
N ALA A 510 -4.30 -6.48 -26.63
CA ALA A 510 -4.76 -7.82 -26.98
C ALA A 510 -5.85 -8.34 -26.02
N LEU A 511 -5.72 -8.06 -24.72
CA LEU A 511 -6.71 -8.45 -23.72
C LEU A 511 -7.97 -7.55 -23.75
N VAL A 512 -7.80 -6.25 -23.98
CA VAL A 512 -8.94 -5.30 -24.08
C VAL A 512 -9.86 -5.62 -25.23
N VAL A 513 -9.33 -6.03 -26.39
CA VAL A 513 -10.16 -6.38 -27.58
C VAL A 513 -11.09 -7.56 -27.29
N ARG A 514 -10.81 -8.39 -26.30
CA ARG A 514 -11.60 -9.57 -25.93
C ARG A 514 -12.59 -9.34 -24.78
N MET A 515 -12.83 -8.08 -24.40
CA MET A 515 -13.83 -7.72 -23.39
C MET A 515 -15.25 -8.10 -23.84
N HIS A 516 -16.05 -8.55 -22.88
CA HIS A 516 -17.47 -8.76 -23.10
C HIS A 516 -18.25 -7.43 -23.02
N ARG A 517 -19.46 -7.41 -23.59
CA ARG A 517 -20.31 -6.20 -23.63
C ARG A 517 -20.59 -5.62 -22.24
N GLY A 518 -20.74 -6.48 -21.22
CA GLY A 518 -21.02 -6.03 -19.84
C GLY A 518 -19.91 -5.18 -19.24
N GLU A 519 -18.65 -5.64 -19.36
CA GLU A 519 -17.50 -4.89 -18.86
C GLU A 519 -17.29 -3.61 -19.66
N LEU A 520 -17.48 -3.67 -21.00
CA LEU A 520 -17.39 -2.50 -21.88
C LEU A 520 -18.36 -1.40 -21.44
N ILE A 521 -19.61 -1.75 -21.14
CA ILE A 521 -20.62 -0.79 -20.67
C ILE A 521 -20.18 -0.11 -19.37
N VAL A 522 -19.71 -0.89 -18.39
CA VAL A 522 -19.29 -0.32 -17.10
C VAL A 522 -18.05 0.57 -17.26
N ILE A 523 -17.08 0.19 -18.09
CA ILE A 523 -15.92 1.01 -18.39
C ILE A 523 -16.32 2.30 -19.12
N ALA A 524 -17.22 2.20 -20.12
CA ALA A 524 -17.73 3.36 -20.86
C ALA A 524 -18.48 4.33 -19.93
N LEU A 525 -19.36 3.81 -19.06
CA LEU A 525 -20.06 4.62 -18.05
C LEU A 525 -19.08 5.29 -17.09
N THR A 526 -18.08 4.56 -16.59
CA THR A 526 -17.06 5.13 -15.70
C THR A 526 -16.26 6.21 -16.40
N SER A 527 -15.90 6.00 -17.67
CA SER A 527 -15.20 7.00 -18.48
C SER A 527 -16.07 8.22 -18.78
N ALA A 528 -17.37 8.04 -18.99
CA ALA A 528 -18.32 9.13 -19.15
C ALA A 528 -18.43 9.97 -17.86
N VAL A 529 -18.56 9.32 -16.69
CA VAL A 529 -18.57 10.00 -15.38
C VAL A 529 -17.25 10.74 -15.15
N ALA A 530 -16.12 10.13 -15.46
CA ALA A 530 -14.80 10.76 -15.35
C ALA A 530 -14.67 11.98 -16.28
N THR A 531 -15.22 11.93 -17.49
CA THR A 531 -15.27 13.05 -18.44
C THR A 531 -16.17 14.18 -17.91
N LEU A 532 -17.34 13.86 -17.37
CA LEU A 532 -18.22 14.84 -16.74
C LEU A 532 -17.56 15.50 -15.54
N ASN A 533 -16.86 14.73 -14.71
CA ASN A 533 -16.05 15.25 -13.62
C ASN A 533 -14.96 16.21 -14.13
N TRP A 534 -14.27 15.85 -15.20
CA TRP A 534 -13.26 16.73 -15.82
C TRP A 534 -13.87 18.03 -16.35
N LEU A 535 -15.01 17.97 -17.04
CA LEU A 535 -15.72 19.14 -17.55
C LEU A 535 -16.16 20.07 -16.40
N TRP A 536 -16.70 19.50 -15.32
CA TRP A 536 -17.09 20.25 -14.13
C TRP A 536 -15.90 20.96 -13.49
N VAL A 537 -14.80 20.26 -13.31
CA VAL A 537 -13.55 20.82 -12.75
C VAL A 537 -12.97 21.90 -13.65
N ARG A 538 -13.00 21.73 -14.97
CA ARG A 538 -12.56 22.71 -15.96
C ARG A 538 -13.39 24.02 -15.85
N ARG A 539 -14.71 23.92 -15.69
CA ARG A 539 -15.59 25.07 -15.50
C ARG A 539 -15.30 25.87 -14.23
N GLN A 540 -14.95 25.21 -13.14
CA GLN A 540 -14.61 25.89 -11.88
C GLN A 540 -13.27 26.62 -11.90
N GLN A 541 -12.43 26.35 -12.88
CA GLN A 541 -11.10 26.95 -13.02
C GLN A 541 -10.98 27.90 -14.22
N ALA A 542 -12.04 28.06 -15.00
CA ALA A 542 -12.12 29.16 -15.96
C ALA A 542 -11.99 30.49 -15.17
N PRO A 543 -11.02 31.35 -15.46
CA PRO A 543 -10.76 32.51 -14.65
C PRO A 543 -11.95 33.47 -14.66
N SER A 544 -12.15 34.15 -13.54
CA SER A 544 -12.81 35.45 -13.48
C SER A 544 -11.95 36.55 -14.19
N GLU A 545 -11.43 36.23 -15.37
CA GLU A 545 -10.66 37.17 -16.20
C GLU A 545 -11.55 38.10 -17.05
N ALA A 546 -12.87 38.11 -16.79
CA ALA A 546 -13.80 38.97 -17.50
C ALA A 546 -14.30 40.18 -16.67
N THR A 547 -13.57 40.56 -15.59
CA THR A 547 -13.87 41.81 -14.87
C THR A 547 -12.56 42.46 -14.42
N ASN A 548 -11.85 43.11 -15.38
CA ASN A 548 -11.10 44.32 -15.20
C ASN A 548 -10.94 45.03 -16.55
#